data_5c72be857cdeb8cd9e0659890dd88b30
#
_entry.id   5c72be857cdeb8cd9e0659890dd88b30
#
_cell.length_a   1.000
_cell.length_b   1.000
_cell.length_c   1.000
_cell.angle_alpha   90.00
_cell.angle_beta   90.00
_cell.angle_gamma   90.00
#
_symmetry.space_group_name_H-M   'P 1'
#
loop_
_entity.id
_entity.type
_entity.pdbx_description
1 polymer ?
#
loop_
_entity_poly.entity_id
_entity_poly.type
_entity_poly.pdbx_seq_one_letter_code
_entity_poly.pdbx_strand_id
1 'polypeptide(L)'
;MPNTINTNFVPWFRSVAPYIHLHRGKTFVVGIAGEAIAAGKLQHLAQDLALIQSMGVKVVLVHGFRPQVNEQLLAKGHTPRYSHGMRITDEVALDCAQEAAGQLRYEIEAAFSQGLPNTPMAGSTIRVMSGNFITARPVGIVDGVDFQHSGLVRKVDTAGIMQTLNFGAMVLLSPFGFSPTGEAFNLTMEEVATSVAIALQADKLIFMSEIPGIRMQPNEPESEDNPIDTELPLAVAEKLLANLPSPTQPSDAAFYLQHCVKACKEGVERSHILPFDVDGSLLLEIYMHDGIGTMVVDEKLESLREATADDVSGILQLIEPFEKDGTLVKRSPTEIERDANNYSIIEHDGVIFACAALYPYPEARTAEMAALTVSPHVQGQGDGERVLKRIEQRAKAAGLDSIFVLTTRTMHWFLKRGFKQVDPDWLPDARKRKYNWDRKSQVLVKKVS
;
A
#
# COMPACT_ATOMS: atom_id res chain seq x y z
N MET A 1 -7.55 -31.19 -26.38
CA MET A 1 -6.43 -30.24 -26.20
C MET A 1 -5.81 -30.54 -24.84
N PRO A 2 -4.53 -30.73 -24.68
CA PRO A 2 -3.96 -30.95 -23.35
C PRO A 2 -4.17 -29.70 -22.51
N ASN A 3 -4.75 -29.86 -21.30
CA ASN A 3 -4.83 -28.82 -20.30
C ASN A 3 -3.41 -28.31 -20.01
N THR A 4 -3.04 -27.17 -20.56
CA THR A 4 -1.88 -26.43 -20.11
C THR A 4 -2.16 -25.95 -18.69
N ILE A 5 -1.77 -26.75 -17.72
CA ILE A 5 -1.79 -26.32 -16.30
C ILE A 5 -0.93 -25.07 -16.25
N ASN A 6 -1.54 -23.95 -15.86
CA ASN A 6 -0.79 -22.71 -15.64
C ASN A 6 0.12 -22.91 -14.43
N THR A 7 1.34 -23.35 -14.69
CA THR A 7 2.32 -23.70 -13.63
C THR A 7 2.71 -22.50 -12.77
N ASN A 8 2.43 -21.27 -13.23
CA ASN A 8 2.72 -20.04 -12.48
C ASN A 8 1.59 -19.66 -11.51
N PHE A 9 0.37 -20.17 -11.71
CA PHE A 9 -0.79 -19.81 -10.87
C PHE A 9 -0.58 -20.18 -9.40
N VAL A 10 -0.16 -21.41 -9.11
CA VAL A 10 -0.03 -21.88 -7.74
C VAL A 10 1.04 -21.12 -6.93
N PRO A 11 2.27 -20.93 -7.45
CA PRO A 11 3.26 -20.10 -6.77
C PRO A 11 2.76 -18.66 -6.56
N TRP A 12 2.17 -18.06 -7.59
CA TRP A 12 1.62 -16.70 -7.51
C TRP A 12 0.51 -16.60 -6.45
N PHE A 13 -0.48 -17.49 -6.46
CA PHE A 13 -1.56 -17.45 -5.49
C PHE A 13 -1.06 -17.66 -4.05
N ARG A 14 -0.01 -18.48 -3.86
CA ARG A 14 0.64 -18.63 -2.57
C ARG A 14 1.37 -17.39 -2.10
N SER A 15 1.94 -16.61 -3.00
CA SER A 15 2.59 -15.33 -2.65
C SER A 15 1.59 -14.26 -2.22
N VAL A 16 0.33 -14.35 -2.64
CA VAL A 16 -0.76 -13.44 -2.23
C VAL A 16 -1.35 -13.82 -0.86
N ALA A 17 -1.22 -15.08 -0.44
CA ALA A 17 -1.84 -15.57 0.80
C ALA A 17 -1.50 -14.76 2.07
N PRO A 18 -0.25 -14.30 2.32
CA PRO A 18 0.07 -13.45 3.47
C PRO A 18 -0.76 -12.16 3.51
N TYR A 19 -0.93 -11.50 2.37
CA TYR A 19 -1.73 -10.28 2.27
C TYR A 19 -3.22 -10.53 2.54
N ILE A 20 -3.76 -11.68 2.08
CA ILE A 20 -5.14 -12.08 2.39
C ILE A 20 -5.32 -12.23 3.92
N HIS A 21 -4.35 -12.85 4.59
CA HIS A 21 -4.41 -13.01 6.06
C HIS A 21 -4.28 -11.67 6.78
N LEU A 22 -3.37 -10.80 6.32
CA LEU A 22 -3.15 -9.47 6.87
C LEU A 22 -4.40 -8.59 6.81
N HIS A 23 -5.11 -8.63 5.66
CA HIS A 23 -6.24 -7.74 5.41
C HIS A 23 -7.59 -8.30 5.90
N ARG A 24 -7.65 -9.55 6.30
CA ARG A 24 -8.88 -10.16 6.78
C ARG A 24 -9.41 -9.47 8.03
N GLY A 25 -10.66 -9.03 7.99
CA GLY A 25 -11.34 -8.30 9.07
C GLY A 25 -11.00 -6.81 9.14
N LYS A 26 -10.06 -6.34 8.32
CA LYS A 26 -9.67 -4.94 8.20
C LYS A 26 -10.76 -4.11 7.53
N THR A 27 -10.75 -2.79 7.79
CA THR A 27 -11.72 -1.85 7.23
C THR A 27 -11.03 -0.94 6.23
N PHE A 28 -11.51 -0.95 4.98
CA PHE A 28 -11.04 -0.08 3.92
C PHE A 28 -12.13 0.92 3.53
N VAL A 29 -11.74 2.18 3.42
CA VAL A 29 -12.59 3.22 2.83
C VAL A 29 -12.07 3.53 1.44
N VAL A 30 -12.91 3.30 0.43
CA VAL A 30 -12.55 3.45 -0.98
C VAL A 30 -13.38 4.57 -1.60
N GLY A 31 -12.71 5.65 -1.99
CA GLY A 31 -13.29 6.74 -2.76
C GLY A 31 -13.13 6.49 -4.26
N ILE A 32 -14.22 6.41 -5.00
CA ILE A 32 -14.21 6.28 -6.47
C ILE A 32 -14.57 7.63 -7.08
N ALA A 33 -13.64 8.21 -7.84
CA ALA A 33 -13.90 9.45 -8.57
C ALA A 33 -15.10 9.31 -9.54
N GLY A 34 -15.90 10.35 -9.65
CA GLY A 34 -17.03 10.37 -10.60
C GLY A 34 -16.60 10.17 -12.05
N GLU A 35 -15.37 10.54 -12.36
CA GLU A 35 -14.66 10.35 -13.62
C GLU A 35 -14.48 8.86 -13.96
N ALA A 36 -14.18 8.02 -12.97
CA ALA A 36 -14.07 6.56 -13.16
C ALA A 36 -15.42 5.95 -13.60
N ILE A 37 -16.51 6.44 -13.01
CA ILE A 37 -17.86 6.00 -13.38
C ILE A 37 -18.22 6.49 -14.79
N ALA A 38 -17.97 7.78 -15.08
CA ALA A 38 -18.19 8.37 -16.41
C ALA A 38 -17.36 7.68 -17.50
N ALA A 39 -16.15 7.20 -17.19
CA ALA A 39 -15.29 6.43 -18.09
C ALA A 39 -15.72 4.95 -18.25
N GLY A 40 -16.82 4.52 -17.63
CA GLY A 40 -17.33 3.15 -17.72
C GLY A 40 -16.54 2.09 -16.95
N LYS A 41 -15.71 2.51 -15.97
CA LYS A 41 -14.86 1.60 -15.18
C LYS A 41 -15.58 0.92 -14.01
N LEU A 42 -16.83 1.31 -13.73
CA LEU A 42 -17.58 0.86 -12.56
C LEU A 42 -17.68 -0.67 -12.45
N GLN A 43 -17.86 -1.38 -13.57
CA GLN A 43 -18.01 -2.85 -13.54
C GLN A 43 -16.75 -3.56 -13.07
N HIS A 44 -15.57 -3.17 -13.55
CA HIS A 44 -14.28 -3.76 -13.14
C HIS A 44 -13.99 -3.44 -11.67
N LEU A 45 -14.20 -2.18 -11.26
CA LEU A 45 -14.05 -1.78 -9.85
C LEU A 45 -15.00 -2.55 -8.92
N ALA A 46 -16.24 -2.79 -9.35
CA ALA A 46 -17.19 -3.59 -8.58
C ALA A 46 -16.73 -5.04 -8.42
N GLN A 47 -16.12 -5.64 -9.46
CA GLN A 47 -15.55 -6.99 -9.40
C GLN A 47 -14.35 -7.05 -8.44
N ASP A 48 -13.45 -6.08 -8.49
CA ASP A 48 -12.29 -5.99 -7.59
C ASP A 48 -12.73 -5.85 -6.13
N LEU A 49 -13.68 -4.94 -5.85
CA LEU A 49 -14.24 -4.74 -4.52
C LEU A 49 -14.99 -5.97 -4.01
N ALA A 50 -15.69 -6.69 -4.90
CA ALA A 50 -16.34 -7.94 -4.57
C ALA A 50 -15.35 -9.03 -4.15
N LEU A 51 -14.21 -9.14 -4.84
CA LEU A 51 -13.14 -10.05 -4.49
C LEU A 51 -12.53 -9.68 -3.14
N ILE A 52 -12.22 -8.40 -2.91
CA ILE A 52 -11.68 -7.90 -1.64
C ILE A 52 -12.62 -8.21 -0.47
N GLN A 53 -13.92 -7.96 -0.64
CA GLN A 53 -14.91 -8.28 0.38
C GLN A 53 -15.02 -9.79 0.63
N SER A 54 -14.97 -10.61 -0.43
CA SER A 54 -15.02 -12.07 -0.32
C SER A 54 -13.82 -12.65 0.43
N MET A 55 -12.66 -11.96 0.40
CA MET A 55 -11.47 -12.29 1.18
C MET A 55 -11.54 -11.81 2.63
N GLY A 56 -12.65 -11.18 3.03
CA GLY A 56 -12.95 -10.82 4.42
C GLY A 56 -12.65 -9.39 4.81
N VAL A 57 -12.37 -8.50 3.86
CA VAL A 57 -12.22 -7.06 4.12
C VAL A 57 -13.59 -6.40 4.25
N LYS A 58 -13.74 -5.47 5.17
CA LYS A 58 -14.93 -4.62 5.33
C LYS A 58 -14.76 -3.37 4.47
N VAL A 59 -15.70 -3.11 3.56
CA VAL A 59 -15.58 -2.02 2.59
C VAL A 59 -16.62 -0.94 2.83
N VAL A 60 -16.15 0.30 2.98
CA VAL A 60 -16.97 1.51 2.83
C VAL A 60 -16.62 2.14 1.50
N LEU A 61 -17.60 2.23 0.60
CA LEU A 61 -17.45 2.81 -0.73
C LEU A 61 -18.03 4.22 -0.73
N VAL A 62 -17.24 5.19 -1.17
CA VAL A 62 -17.68 6.58 -1.35
C VAL A 62 -17.55 6.93 -2.83
N HIS A 63 -18.65 7.26 -3.50
CA HIS A 63 -18.58 7.63 -4.90
C HIS A 63 -18.49 9.14 -5.09
N GLY A 64 -17.78 9.59 -6.13
CA GLY A 64 -17.85 10.96 -6.63
C GLY A 64 -18.96 11.13 -7.66
N PHE A 65 -19.26 12.38 -8.02
CA PHE A 65 -20.24 12.73 -9.07
C PHE A 65 -19.90 14.05 -9.79
N ARG A 66 -18.68 14.51 -9.71
CA ARG A 66 -18.28 15.83 -10.28
C ARG A 66 -18.63 15.97 -11.78
N PRO A 67 -18.30 15.01 -12.66
CA PRO A 67 -18.64 15.10 -14.07
C PRO A 67 -20.15 15.09 -14.33
N GLN A 68 -20.90 14.21 -13.64
CA GLN A 68 -22.33 14.04 -13.83
C GLN A 68 -23.10 15.32 -13.45
N VAL A 69 -22.72 15.96 -12.33
CA VAL A 69 -23.30 17.25 -11.93
C VAL A 69 -22.92 18.36 -12.93
N ASN A 70 -21.67 18.36 -13.45
CA ASN A 70 -21.26 19.34 -14.47
C ASN A 70 -22.07 19.20 -15.75
N GLU A 71 -22.28 17.98 -16.24
CA GLU A 71 -23.07 17.70 -17.42
C GLU A 71 -24.52 18.19 -17.26
N GLN A 72 -25.15 17.89 -16.12
CA GLN A 72 -26.52 18.35 -15.84
C GLN A 72 -26.63 19.86 -15.75
N LEU A 73 -25.63 20.53 -15.08
CA LEU A 73 -25.59 21.99 -15.01
C LEU A 73 -25.52 22.61 -16.42
N LEU A 74 -24.59 22.11 -17.26
CA LEU A 74 -24.43 22.59 -18.63
C LEU A 74 -25.69 22.37 -19.45
N ALA A 75 -26.37 21.21 -19.31
CA ALA A 75 -27.63 20.92 -19.95
C ALA A 75 -28.77 21.89 -19.53
N LYS A 76 -28.72 22.36 -18.27
CA LYS A 76 -29.66 23.38 -17.73
C LYS A 76 -29.18 24.82 -18.04
N GLY A 77 -28.08 25.02 -18.79
CA GLY A 77 -27.54 26.33 -19.18
C GLY A 77 -26.74 27.05 -18.09
N HIS A 78 -26.32 26.31 -17.06
CA HIS A 78 -25.52 26.85 -15.95
C HIS A 78 -24.04 26.44 -16.08
N THR A 79 -23.12 27.34 -15.75
CA THR A 79 -21.68 27.05 -15.72
C THR A 79 -21.24 26.59 -14.33
N PRO A 80 -20.59 25.41 -14.21
CA PRO A 80 -20.04 24.95 -12.94
C PRO A 80 -19.00 25.94 -12.38
N ARG A 81 -19.08 26.26 -11.09
CA ARG A 81 -18.16 27.19 -10.41
C ARG A 81 -17.45 26.45 -9.28
N TYR A 82 -16.13 26.69 -9.16
CA TYR A 82 -15.30 26.06 -8.16
C TYR A 82 -14.39 27.10 -7.45
N SER A 83 -14.08 26.84 -6.21
CA SER A 83 -13.05 27.51 -5.43
C SER A 83 -12.50 26.54 -4.39
N HIS A 84 -11.18 26.62 -4.09
CA HIS A 84 -10.51 25.73 -3.11
C HIS A 84 -10.74 24.21 -3.37
N GLY A 85 -10.84 23.80 -4.64
CA GLY A 85 -11.13 22.42 -5.02
C GLY A 85 -12.61 22.00 -4.82
N MET A 86 -13.44 22.85 -4.22
CA MET A 86 -14.85 22.57 -3.95
C MET A 86 -15.77 23.32 -4.92
N ARG A 87 -16.90 22.71 -5.26
CA ARG A 87 -17.95 23.37 -6.02
C ARG A 87 -18.59 24.47 -5.18
N ILE A 88 -18.91 25.63 -5.80
CA ILE A 88 -19.85 26.60 -5.24
C ILE A 88 -21.25 26.10 -5.63
N THR A 89 -22.03 25.68 -4.64
CA THR A 89 -23.30 24.96 -4.86
C THR A 89 -24.48 25.92 -4.60
N ASP A 90 -24.99 26.52 -5.66
CA ASP A 90 -26.28 27.24 -5.61
C ASP A 90 -27.46 26.25 -5.63
N GLU A 91 -28.69 26.72 -5.58
CA GLU A 91 -29.88 25.86 -5.56
C GLU A 91 -29.95 24.93 -6.76
N VAL A 92 -29.62 25.42 -7.98
CA VAL A 92 -29.62 24.59 -9.18
C VAL A 92 -28.55 23.52 -9.15
N ALA A 93 -27.38 23.87 -8.65
CA ALA A 93 -26.29 22.90 -8.48
C ALA A 93 -26.61 21.87 -7.38
N LEU A 94 -27.34 22.25 -6.34
CA LEU A 94 -27.79 21.33 -5.30
C LEU A 94 -28.77 20.30 -5.86
N ASP A 95 -29.77 20.74 -6.65
CA ASP A 95 -30.72 19.87 -7.32
C ASP A 95 -29.99 18.87 -8.24
N CYS A 96 -29.07 19.35 -9.09
CA CYS A 96 -28.25 18.47 -9.93
C CYS A 96 -27.41 17.47 -9.12
N ALA A 97 -26.87 17.87 -7.98
CA ALA A 97 -26.11 16.99 -7.11
C ALA A 97 -26.99 15.89 -6.48
N GLN A 98 -28.24 16.22 -6.09
CA GLN A 98 -29.20 15.23 -5.57
C GLN A 98 -29.62 14.23 -6.65
N GLU A 99 -29.93 14.71 -7.85
CA GLU A 99 -30.28 13.88 -8.99
C GLU A 99 -29.13 12.93 -9.35
N ALA A 100 -27.91 13.45 -9.48
CA ALA A 100 -26.71 12.65 -9.78
C ALA A 100 -26.42 11.61 -8.68
N ALA A 101 -26.51 11.99 -7.42
CA ALA A 101 -26.30 11.07 -6.29
C ALA A 101 -27.31 9.90 -6.31
N GLY A 102 -28.59 10.21 -6.57
CA GLY A 102 -29.66 9.20 -6.71
C GLY A 102 -29.42 8.24 -7.86
N GLN A 103 -29.08 8.76 -9.04
CA GLN A 103 -28.79 7.95 -10.22
C GLN A 103 -27.58 7.03 -10.00
N LEU A 104 -26.45 7.60 -9.59
CA LEU A 104 -25.21 6.83 -9.41
C LEU A 104 -25.33 5.77 -8.31
N ARG A 105 -26.09 6.05 -7.26
CA ARG A 105 -26.38 5.04 -6.25
C ARG A 105 -27.00 3.79 -6.87
N TYR A 106 -28.03 3.95 -7.71
CA TYR A 106 -28.68 2.81 -8.37
C TYR A 106 -27.76 2.13 -9.39
N GLU A 107 -26.93 2.87 -10.10
CA GLU A 107 -25.94 2.28 -11.01
C GLU A 107 -24.92 1.42 -10.26
N ILE A 108 -24.44 1.89 -9.10
CA ILE A 108 -23.51 1.13 -8.25
C ILE A 108 -24.21 -0.10 -7.65
N GLU A 109 -25.42 0.04 -7.11
CA GLU A 109 -26.20 -1.09 -6.59
C GLU A 109 -26.45 -2.15 -7.69
N ALA A 110 -26.73 -1.71 -8.94
CA ALA A 110 -26.90 -2.61 -10.07
C ALA A 110 -25.59 -3.34 -10.44
N ALA A 111 -24.43 -2.65 -10.40
CA ALA A 111 -23.14 -3.27 -10.67
C ALA A 111 -22.82 -4.40 -9.67
N PHE A 112 -23.11 -4.20 -8.39
CA PHE A 112 -22.94 -5.24 -7.34
C PHE A 112 -24.03 -6.31 -7.32
N SER A 113 -25.16 -6.10 -8.00
CA SER A 113 -26.25 -7.06 -8.13
C SER A 113 -26.03 -8.06 -9.28
N GLN A 114 -24.97 -7.91 -10.07
CA GLN A 114 -24.62 -8.84 -11.13
C GLN A 114 -24.17 -10.17 -10.54
N GLY A 115 -24.64 -11.28 -11.07
CA GLY A 115 -24.29 -12.61 -10.60
C GLY A 115 -24.30 -13.63 -11.74
N LEU A 116 -24.06 -13.18 -12.98
CA LEU A 116 -24.10 -14.04 -14.16
C LEU A 116 -23.04 -15.16 -14.09
N PRO A 117 -23.37 -16.38 -14.47
CA PRO A 117 -22.40 -17.46 -14.60
C PRO A 117 -21.25 -17.08 -15.52
N ASN A 118 -20.06 -17.60 -15.23
CA ASN A 118 -18.80 -17.32 -15.96
C ASN A 118 -18.31 -15.88 -15.90
N THR A 119 -18.73 -15.10 -14.93
CA THR A 119 -18.17 -13.78 -14.59
C THR A 119 -17.48 -13.83 -13.23
N PRO A 120 -16.58 -12.90 -12.91
CA PRO A 120 -15.99 -12.79 -11.56
C PRO A 120 -17.02 -12.61 -10.44
N MET A 121 -18.25 -12.18 -10.80
CA MET A 121 -19.37 -12.01 -9.86
C MET A 121 -20.22 -13.28 -9.70
N ALA A 122 -19.89 -14.37 -10.38
CA ALA A 122 -20.66 -15.61 -10.30
C ALA A 122 -20.71 -16.15 -8.86
N GLY A 123 -21.91 -16.32 -8.32
CA GLY A 123 -22.13 -16.74 -6.93
C GLY A 123 -21.84 -15.66 -5.87
N SER A 124 -21.52 -14.46 -6.27
CA SER A 124 -21.38 -13.32 -5.35
C SER A 124 -22.75 -12.91 -4.79
N THR A 125 -22.81 -12.66 -3.48
CA THR A 125 -24.00 -12.20 -2.76
C THR A 125 -23.70 -10.90 -2.00
N ILE A 126 -23.13 -9.91 -2.70
CA ILE A 126 -22.77 -8.65 -2.08
C ILE A 126 -24.03 -7.82 -1.85
N ARG A 127 -24.20 -7.41 -0.60
CA ARG A 127 -25.26 -6.51 -0.22
C ARG A 127 -24.69 -5.12 -0.01
N VAL A 128 -25.22 -4.13 -0.75
CA VAL A 128 -24.84 -2.73 -0.63
C VAL A 128 -25.92 -2.01 0.17
N MET A 129 -25.53 -1.24 1.17
CA MET A 129 -26.44 -0.48 2.03
C MET A 129 -26.00 0.99 2.10
N SER A 130 -26.95 1.90 1.86
CA SER A 130 -26.75 3.33 2.01
C SER A 130 -27.67 3.89 3.10
N GLY A 131 -27.33 5.05 3.64
CA GLY A 131 -28.13 5.73 4.63
C GLY A 131 -27.62 7.13 4.97
N ASN A 132 -28.29 7.79 5.92
CA ASN A 132 -27.95 9.13 6.40
C ASN A 132 -26.85 9.11 7.46
N PHE A 133 -25.74 8.43 7.16
CA PHE A 133 -24.62 8.28 8.10
C PHE A 133 -23.78 9.56 8.27
N ILE A 134 -23.96 10.55 7.39
CA ILE A 134 -23.16 11.79 7.38
C ILE A 134 -24.02 12.97 7.82
N THR A 135 -23.65 13.59 8.95
CA THR A 135 -24.16 14.90 9.33
C THR A 135 -23.22 15.97 8.77
N ALA A 136 -23.77 16.92 8.02
CA ALA A 136 -23.04 18.01 7.39
C ALA A 136 -23.19 19.34 8.14
N ARG A 137 -22.28 20.25 7.81
CA ARG A 137 -22.38 21.70 8.14
C ARG A 137 -21.99 22.51 6.89
N PRO A 138 -22.49 23.74 6.72
CA PRO A 138 -22.09 24.59 5.61
C PRO A 138 -20.58 24.92 5.67
N VAL A 139 -19.95 25.09 4.50
CA VAL A 139 -18.62 25.70 4.37
C VAL A 139 -18.68 27.15 4.83
N GLY A 140 -19.72 27.87 4.43
CA GLY A 140 -19.87 29.29 4.70
C GLY A 140 -19.08 30.15 3.71
N ILE A 141 -18.56 31.28 4.19
CA ILE A 141 -17.76 32.22 3.40
C ILE A 141 -16.27 31.99 3.71
N VAL A 142 -15.49 31.68 2.68
CA VAL A 142 -14.03 31.51 2.75
C VAL A 142 -13.36 32.42 1.72
N ASP A 143 -12.41 33.23 2.15
CA ASP A 143 -11.69 34.19 1.28
C ASP A 143 -12.62 35.07 0.44
N GLY A 144 -13.77 35.47 1.03
CA GLY A 144 -14.77 36.31 0.37
C GLY A 144 -15.70 35.58 -0.61
N VAL A 145 -15.54 34.26 -0.76
CA VAL A 145 -16.41 33.41 -1.60
C VAL A 145 -17.46 32.74 -0.73
N ASP A 146 -18.74 32.96 -1.02
CA ASP A 146 -19.85 32.25 -0.41
C ASP A 146 -20.06 30.90 -1.10
N PHE A 147 -19.90 29.81 -0.37
CA PHE A 147 -20.05 28.45 -0.87
C PHE A 147 -21.49 27.95 -0.86
N GLN A 148 -22.44 28.70 -0.31
CA GLN A 148 -23.88 28.42 -0.26
C GLN A 148 -24.19 27.02 0.31
N HIS A 149 -24.72 26.10 -0.52
CA HIS A 149 -25.07 24.73 -0.12
C HIS A 149 -23.89 23.74 -0.19
N SER A 150 -22.67 24.20 -0.37
CA SER A 150 -21.49 23.33 -0.19
C SER A 150 -21.23 23.12 1.27
N GLY A 151 -20.92 21.88 1.63
CA GLY A 151 -20.75 21.49 3.03
C GLY A 151 -19.45 20.77 3.32
N LEU A 152 -19.20 20.62 4.61
CA LEU A 152 -18.15 19.79 5.19
C LEU A 152 -18.79 18.77 6.13
N VAL A 153 -18.10 17.65 6.34
CA VAL A 153 -18.54 16.66 7.32
C VAL A 153 -18.44 17.26 8.73
N ARG A 154 -19.53 17.22 9.46
CA ARG A 154 -19.61 17.59 10.89
C ARG A 154 -19.46 16.38 11.79
N LYS A 155 -20.12 15.27 11.45
CA LYS A 155 -20.13 14.04 12.23
C LYS A 155 -20.42 12.85 11.32
N VAL A 156 -19.76 11.74 11.61
CA VAL A 156 -19.99 10.42 11.01
C VAL A 156 -20.70 9.54 12.03
N ASP A 157 -21.73 8.82 11.61
CA ASP A 157 -22.37 7.78 12.43
C ASP A 157 -21.55 6.48 12.34
N THR A 158 -20.48 6.44 13.12
CA THR A 158 -19.57 5.29 13.15
C THR A 158 -20.26 4.01 13.63
N ALA A 159 -21.20 4.14 14.57
CA ALA A 159 -21.92 2.99 15.12
C ALA A 159 -22.81 2.35 14.05
N GLY A 160 -23.57 3.13 13.30
CA GLY A 160 -24.42 2.65 12.20
C GLY A 160 -23.61 2.03 11.06
N ILE A 161 -22.50 2.67 10.68
CA ILE A 161 -21.59 2.12 9.66
C ILE A 161 -21.01 0.78 10.12
N MET A 162 -20.43 0.71 11.31
CA MET A 162 -19.84 -0.53 11.82
C MET A 162 -20.85 -1.66 12.00
N GLN A 163 -22.08 -1.33 12.39
CA GLN A 163 -23.17 -2.31 12.48
C GLN A 163 -23.49 -2.92 11.10
N THR A 164 -23.55 -2.06 10.08
CA THR A 164 -23.78 -2.46 8.68
C THR A 164 -22.64 -3.35 8.16
N LEU A 165 -21.39 -2.95 8.40
CA LEU A 165 -20.21 -3.72 8.01
C LEU A 165 -20.15 -5.08 8.73
N ASN A 166 -20.48 -5.14 10.01
CA ASN A 166 -20.51 -6.37 10.80
C ASN A 166 -21.66 -7.30 10.37
N PHE A 167 -22.73 -6.78 9.79
CA PHE A 167 -23.78 -7.57 9.13
C PHE A 167 -23.28 -8.23 7.83
N GLY A 168 -22.08 -7.88 7.35
CA GLY A 168 -21.51 -8.40 6.11
C GLY A 168 -21.93 -7.61 4.85
N ALA A 169 -22.52 -6.43 5.02
CA ALA A 169 -22.86 -5.55 3.91
C ALA A 169 -21.71 -4.56 3.64
N MET A 170 -21.59 -4.11 2.39
CA MET A 170 -20.80 -2.96 1.98
C MET A 170 -21.59 -1.69 2.27
N VAL A 171 -20.96 -0.68 2.84
CA VAL A 171 -21.60 0.65 3.05
C VAL A 171 -21.30 1.52 1.84
N LEU A 172 -22.35 2.07 1.22
CA LEU A 172 -22.24 3.01 0.11
C LEU A 172 -22.62 4.42 0.58
N LEU A 173 -21.71 5.38 0.40
CA LEU A 173 -21.90 6.77 0.75
C LEU A 173 -21.82 7.66 -0.50
N SER A 174 -22.78 8.57 -0.62
CA SER A 174 -22.71 9.67 -1.59
C SER A 174 -22.00 10.86 -0.95
N PRO A 175 -21.33 11.75 -1.73
CA PRO A 175 -20.76 12.99 -1.22
C PRO A 175 -21.87 14.00 -0.91
N PHE A 176 -22.71 13.65 0.02
CA PHE A 176 -23.91 14.37 0.42
C PHE A 176 -24.18 14.19 1.91
N GLY A 177 -24.65 15.24 2.56
CA GLY A 177 -24.98 15.15 3.98
C GLY A 177 -26.10 16.13 4.35
N PHE A 178 -26.66 15.91 5.55
CA PHE A 178 -27.74 16.71 6.05
C PHE A 178 -27.34 17.42 7.36
N SER A 179 -27.78 18.67 7.52
CA SER A 179 -27.67 19.33 8.83
C SER A 179 -28.65 18.70 9.83
N PRO A 180 -28.50 18.98 11.13
CA PRO A 180 -29.49 18.56 12.14
C PRO A 180 -30.89 19.15 11.92
N THR A 181 -30.99 20.20 11.13
CA THR A 181 -32.27 20.84 10.74
C THR A 181 -32.86 20.27 9.45
N GLY A 182 -32.16 19.30 8.81
CA GLY A 182 -32.61 18.62 7.59
C GLY A 182 -32.19 19.30 6.30
N GLU A 183 -31.40 20.36 6.34
CA GLU A 183 -30.86 21.00 5.14
C GLU A 183 -29.82 20.10 4.46
N ALA A 184 -29.89 20.01 3.15
CA ALA A 184 -28.99 19.21 2.35
C ALA A 184 -27.74 20.01 1.93
N PHE A 185 -26.58 19.34 1.96
CA PHE A 185 -25.31 19.92 1.55
C PHE A 185 -24.58 19.00 0.59
N ASN A 186 -24.06 19.58 -0.49
CA ASN A 186 -23.14 18.93 -1.40
C ASN A 186 -21.74 18.94 -0.79
N LEU A 187 -21.14 17.77 -0.64
CA LEU A 187 -19.79 17.58 -0.12
C LEU A 187 -18.85 17.14 -1.27
N THR A 188 -17.57 17.02 -1.00
CA THR A 188 -16.65 16.33 -1.92
C THR A 188 -16.52 14.86 -1.52
N MET A 189 -16.26 13.99 -2.47
CA MET A 189 -16.01 12.57 -2.23
C MET A 189 -14.81 12.39 -1.31
N GLU A 190 -13.78 13.18 -1.54
CA GLU A 190 -12.52 13.15 -0.79
C GLU A 190 -12.73 13.54 0.67
N GLU A 191 -13.52 14.59 0.94
CA GLU A 191 -13.84 15.00 2.32
C GLU A 191 -14.66 13.92 3.06
N VAL A 192 -15.65 13.32 2.39
CA VAL A 192 -16.47 12.26 3.00
C VAL A 192 -15.62 11.02 3.26
N ALA A 193 -14.84 10.56 2.26
CA ALA A 193 -13.99 9.38 2.41
C ALA A 193 -12.95 9.56 3.51
N THR A 194 -12.28 10.72 3.56
CA THR A 194 -11.29 11.06 4.59
C THR A 194 -11.91 11.11 5.97
N SER A 195 -13.03 11.81 6.12
CA SER A 195 -13.71 11.95 7.41
C SER A 195 -14.24 10.63 7.94
N VAL A 196 -14.73 9.76 7.05
CA VAL A 196 -15.18 8.40 7.41
C VAL A 196 -13.99 7.51 7.78
N ALA A 197 -12.90 7.55 7.03
CA ALA A 197 -11.70 6.78 7.34
C ALA A 197 -11.13 7.15 8.71
N ILE A 198 -11.03 8.43 9.01
CA ILE A 198 -10.58 8.95 10.30
C ILE A 198 -11.55 8.52 11.43
N ALA A 199 -12.85 8.71 11.25
CA ALA A 199 -13.85 8.41 12.27
C ALA A 199 -13.92 6.90 12.59
N LEU A 200 -13.70 6.03 11.61
CA LEU A 200 -13.67 4.57 11.76
C LEU A 200 -12.30 4.05 12.19
N GLN A 201 -11.25 4.89 12.20
CA GLN A 201 -9.85 4.45 12.30
C GLN A 201 -9.59 3.32 11.30
N ALA A 202 -9.93 3.58 10.05
CA ALA A 202 -9.81 2.61 8.97
C ALA A 202 -8.35 2.23 8.74
N ASP A 203 -8.11 0.97 8.39
CA ASP A 203 -6.76 0.47 8.11
C ASP A 203 -6.22 1.06 6.79
N LYS A 204 -7.11 1.33 5.81
CA LYS A 204 -6.73 1.98 4.56
C LYS A 204 -7.78 2.98 4.09
N LEU A 205 -7.30 4.14 3.61
CA LEU A 205 -8.06 5.07 2.76
C LEU A 205 -7.51 4.95 1.33
N ILE A 206 -8.37 4.72 0.35
CA ILE A 206 -7.95 4.50 -1.04
C ILE A 206 -8.75 5.42 -1.95
N PHE A 207 -8.07 6.21 -2.76
CA PHE A 207 -8.68 7.03 -3.80
C PHE A 207 -8.41 6.44 -5.18
N MET A 208 -9.48 6.04 -5.89
CA MET A 208 -9.43 5.65 -7.30
C MET A 208 -9.62 6.92 -8.14
N SER A 209 -8.55 7.42 -8.74
CA SER A 209 -8.48 8.74 -9.39
C SER A 209 -7.96 8.69 -10.82
N GLU A 210 -8.01 9.80 -11.55
CA GLU A 210 -7.39 9.92 -12.88
C GLU A 210 -5.87 10.02 -12.83
N ILE A 211 -5.32 10.49 -11.68
CA ILE A 211 -3.87 10.64 -11.56
C ILE A 211 -3.21 9.31 -11.30
N PRO A 212 -2.08 9.01 -11.93
CA PRO A 212 -1.38 7.74 -11.76
C PRO A 212 -0.71 7.60 -10.39
N GLY A 213 -0.51 8.70 -9.68
CA GLY A 213 0.16 8.80 -8.39
C GLY A 213 0.84 10.16 -8.21
N ILE A 214 1.65 10.29 -7.19
CA ILE A 214 2.39 11.51 -6.86
C ILE A 214 3.86 11.34 -7.26
N ARG A 215 4.47 12.43 -7.75
CA ARG A 215 5.90 12.51 -8.09
C ARG A 215 6.60 13.56 -7.23
N MET A 216 7.87 13.37 -6.95
CA MET A 216 8.66 14.35 -6.18
C MET A 216 8.76 15.69 -6.88
N GLN A 217 8.71 15.69 -8.22
CA GLN A 217 8.68 16.91 -9.05
C GLN A 217 7.36 16.97 -9.83
N PRO A 218 6.24 17.37 -9.18
CA PRO A 218 4.90 17.27 -9.77
C PRO A 218 4.70 18.13 -11.03
N ASN A 219 5.52 19.18 -11.20
CA ASN A 219 5.45 20.09 -12.33
C ASN A 219 6.23 19.59 -13.58
N GLU A 220 6.99 18.50 -13.43
CA GLU A 220 7.73 17.87 -14.51
C GLU A 220 6.99 16.65 -15.05
N PRO A 221 7.12 16.33 -16.36
CA PRO A 221 6.51 15.14 -16.92
C PRO A 221 7.13 13.87 -16.32
N GLU A 222 6.40 12.77 -16.45
CA GLU A 222 6.91 11.46 -16.07
C GLU A 222 8.12 11.10 -16.94
N SER A 223 9.20 10.67 -16.29
CA SER A 223 10.45 10.24 -16.91
C SER A 223 11.17 9.25 -15.99
N GLU A 224 12.23 8.60 -16.48
CA GLU A 224 13.08 7.73 -15.65
C GLU A 224 13.68 8.47 -14.44
N ASP A 225 13.90 9.80 -14.55
CA ASP A 225 14.42 10.64 -13.50
C ASP A 225 13.33 11.21 -12.55
N ASN A 226 12.05 11.09 -12.92
CA ASN A 226 10.90 11.56 -12.14
C ASN A 226 9.74 10.53 -12.20
N PRO A 227 9.95 9.32 -11.66
CA PRO A 227 8.91 8.29 -11.60
C PRO A 227 7.84 8.64 -10.56
N ILE A 228 6.77 7.85 -10.54
CA ILE A 228 5.79 7.89 -9.45
C ILE A 228 6.46 7.35 -8.17
N ASP A 229 6.29 8.08 -7.08
CA ASP A 229 6.71 7.62 -5.76
C ASP A 229 5.66 6.65 -5.21
N THR A 230 6.02 5.39 -5.09
CA THR A 230 5.10 4.35 -4.60
C THR A 230 4.88 4.42 -3.09
N GLU A 231 5.86 4.95 -2.35
CA GLU A 231 5.79 5.13 -0.89
C GLU A 231 6.26 6.52 -0.49
N LEU A 232 5.36 7.34 0.04
CA LEU A 232 5.64 8.66 0.58
C LEU A 232 5.50 8.66 2.11
N PRO A 233 6.61 8.75 2.86
CA PRO A 233 6.55 9.03 4.28
C PRO A 233 5.79 10.34 4.54
N LEU A 234 4.95 10.36 5.57
CA LEU A 234 4.07 11.48 5.92
C LEU A 234 4.84 12.82 5.95
N ALA A 235 6.01 12.85 6.58
CA ALA A 235 6.84 14.06 6.66
C ALA A 235 7.34 14.55 5.28
N VAL A 236 7.51 13.65 4.30
CA VAL A 236 7.87 14.00 2.92
C VAL A 236 6.64 14.51 2.18
N ALA A 237 5.50 13.82 2.32
CA ALA A 237 4.23 14.22 1.74
C ALA A 237 3.80 15.63 2.19
N GLU A 238 3.99 15.98 3.47
CA GLU A 238 3.74 17.32 4.01
C GLU A 238 4.60 18.40 3.36
N LYS A 239 5.90 18.14 3.21
CA LYS A 239 6.83 19.08 2.56
C LYS A 239 6.48 19.26 1.10
N LEU A 240 6.11 18.18 0.41
CA LEU A 240 5.70 18.20 -0.98
C LEU A 240 4.42 19.04 -1.13
N LEU A 241 3.44 18.80 -0.28
CA LEU A 241 2.18 19.53 -0.27
C LEU A 241 2.39 21.05 -0.03
N ALA A 242 3.32 21.44 0.85
CA ALA A 242 3.65 22.84 1.10
C ALA A 242 4.28 23.55 -0.11
N ASN A 243 4.87 22.81 -1.04
CA ASN A 243 5.51 23.33 -2.26
C ASN A 243 4.61 23.28 -3.50
N LEU A 244 3.40 22.67 -3.39
CA LEU A 244 2.44 22.62 -4.50
C LEU A 244 1.69 23.96 -4.65
N PRO A 245 1.22 24.30 -5.87
CA PRO A 245 0.60 25.60 -6.12
C PRO A 245 -0.74 25.76 -5.41
N SER A 246 -0.95 27.01 -5.02
CA SER A 246 -2.12 27.69 -4.46
C SER A 246 -3.27 26.86 -3.85
N PRO A 247 -3.55 27.06 -2.55
CA PRO A 247 -4.73 26.44 -1.89
C PRO A 247 -6.07 26.83 -2.53
N THR A 248 -6.13 27.95 -3.28
CA THR A 248 -7.38 28.44 -3.90
C THR A 248 -7.75 27.71 -5.20
N GLN A 249 -6.78 27.13 -5.89
CA GLN A 249 -6.96 26.29 -7.08
C GLN A 249 -5.98 25.11 -7.04
N PRO A 250 -6.16 24.17 -6.14
CA PRO A 250 -5.27 23.01 -6.04
C PRO A 250 -5.39 22.17 -7.32
N SER A 251 -4.26 21.62 -7.79
CA SER A 251 -4.30 20.53 -8.76
C SER A 251 -4.97 19.30 -8.13
N ASP A 252 -5.52 18.37 -8.93
CA ASP A 252 -6.10 17.14 -8.40
C ASP A 252 -5.08 16.36 -7.56
N ALA A 253 -3.81 16.31 -7.97
CA ALA A 253 -2.72 15.71 -7.20
C ALA A 253 -2.57 16.34 -5.80
N ALA A 254 -2.56 17.69 -5.72
CA ALA A 254 -2.47 18.39 -4.44
C ALA A 254 -3.70 18.14 -3.57
N PHE A 255 -4.88 18.08 -4.18
CA PHE A 255 -6.14 17.85 -3.48
C PHE A 255 -6.20 16.45 -2.86
N TYR A 256 -5.89 15.40 -3.63
CA TYR A 256 -5.82 14.03 -3.10
C TYR A 256 -4.71 13.87 -2.05
N LEU A 257 -3.51 14.43 -2.31
CA LEU A 257 -2.41 14.36 -1.36
C LEU A 257 -2.74 15.02 -0.02
N GLN A 258 -3.44 16.17 -0.04
CA GLN A 258 -3.91 16.85 1.17
C GLN A 258 -4.81 15.96 2.01
N HIS A 259 -5.74 15.24 1.38
CA HIS A 259 -6.65 14.32 2.05
C HIS A 259 -5.93 13.08 2.61
N CYS A 260 -4.96 12.53 1.87
CA CYS A 260 -4.12 11.44 2.35
C CYS A 260 -3.28 11.85 3.57
N VAL A 261 -2.63 13.01 3.51
CA VAL A 261 -1.86 13.57 4.63
C VAL A 261 -2.75 13.78 5.85
N LYS A 262 -3.95 14.38 5.68
CA LYS A 262 -4.92 14.59 6.76
C LYS A 262 -5.32 13.26 7.40
N ALA A 263 -5.63 12.25 6.60
CA ALA A 263 -6.05 10.93 7.10
C ALA A 263 -4.96 10.25 7.92
N CYS A 264 -3.71 10.22 7.42
CA CYS A 264 -2.59 9.61 8.14
C CYS A 264 -2.27 10.35 9.45
N LYS A 265 -2.31 11.68 9.47
CA LYS A 265 -2.16 12.47 10.71
C LYS A 265 -3.19 12.16 11.78
N GLU A 266 -4.40 11.85 11.37
CA GLU A 266 -5.54 11.57 12.26
C GLU A 266 -5.70 10.06 12.56
N GLY A 267 -4.67 9.23 12.22
CA GLY A 267 -4.57 7.85 12.66
C GLY A 267 -5.02 6.78 11.66
N VAL A 268 -5.30 7.12 10.41
CA VAL A 268 -5.44 6.13 9.33
C VAL A 268 -4.06 5.57 9.02
N GLU A 269 -3.91 4.24 9.06
CA GLU A 269 -2.61 3.59 8.94
C GLU A 269 -1.94 3.89 7.59
N ARG A 270 -2.71 3.83 6.48
CA ARG A 270 -2.22 4.06 5.12
C ARG A 270 -3.27 4.73 4.25
N SER A 271 -2.82 5.66 3.41
CA SER A 271 -3.69 6.31 2.43
C SER A 271 -3.10 6.19 1.04
N HIS A 272 -3.91 5.79 0.05
CA HIS A 272 -3.46 5.45 -1.29
C HIS A 272 -4.14 6.33 -2.35
N ILE A 273 -3.38 6.67 -3.39
CA ILE A 273 -3.88 7.34 -4.60
C ILE A 273 -3.58 6.40 -5.77
N LEU A 274 -4.62 5.87 -6.42
CA LEU A 274 -4.50 4.84 -7.45
C LEU A 274 -5.15 5.27 -8.76
N PRO A 275 -4.55 4.92 -9.91
CA PRO A 275 -5.17 5.15 -11.21
C PRO A 275 -6.34 4.19 -11.44
N PHE A 276 -7.50 4.71 -11.82
CA PHE A 276 -8.66 3.88 -12.18
C PHE A 276 -8.61 3.37 -13.63
N ASP A 277 -7.78 3.92 -14.48
CA ASP A 277 -7.63 3.52 -15.89
C ASP A 277 -6.84 2.23 -16.06
N VAL A 278 -6.01 1.87 -15.07
CA VAL A 278 -5.28 0.59 -15.02
C VAL A 278 -6.18 -0.49 -14.44
N ASP A 279 -6.49 -1.50 -15.25
CA ASP A 279 -7.33 -2.63 -14.83
C ASP A 279 -6.69 -3.42 -13.69
N GLY A 280 -7.46 -3.68 -12.62
CA GLY A 280 -6.98 -4.38 -11.43
C GLY A 280 -6.03 -3.56 -10.54
N SER A 281 -5.88 -2.25 -10.75
CA SER A 281 -4.97 -1.40 -9.94
C SER A 281 -5.21 -1.53 -8.44
N LEU A 282 -6.47 -1.64 -8.02
CA LEU A 282 -6.85 -1.85 -6.62
C LEU A 282 -6.33 -3.18 -6.07
N LEU A 283 -6.43 -4.27 -6.84
CA LEU A 283 -5.93 -5.59 -6.43
C LEU A 283 -4.40 -5.63 -6.42
N LEU A 284 -3.76 -5.01 -7.41
CA LEU A 284 -2.30 -4.93 -7.50
C LEU A 284 -1.73 -4.19 -6.29
N GLU A 285 -2.32 -3.04 -5.92
CA GLU A 285 -1.87 -2.27 -4.75
C GLU A 285 -2.02 -3.02 -3.43
N ILE A 286 -3.12 -3.77 -3.26
CA ILE A 286 -3.43 -4.42 -1.98
C ILE A 286 -2.70 -5.75 -1.81
N TYR A 287 -2.47 -6.48 -2.91
CA TYR A 287 -1.99 -7.86 -2.86
C TYR A 287 -0.62 -8.09 -3.50
N MET A 288 0.07 -7.02 -3.92
CA MET A 288 1.45 -7.09 -4.40
C MET A 288 2.37 -6.16 -3.59
N HIS A 289 3.66 -6.46 -3.61
CA HIS A 289 4.66 -5.69 -2.88
C HIS A 289 4.90 -4.31 -3.50
N ASP A 290 5.04 -4.27 -4.83
CA ASP A 290 5.54 -3.06 -5.51
C ASP A 290 4.49 -1.96 -5.66
N GLY A 291 3.20 -2.28 -5.41
CA GLY A 291 2.11 -1.33 -5.61
C GLY A 291 1.99 -0.80 -7.04
N ILE A 292 1.07 0.11 -7.29
CA ILE A 292 0.89 0.72 -8.62
C ILE A 292 0.69 2.23 -8.57
N GLY A 293 0.29 2.76 -7.42
CA GLY A 293 0.03 4.17 -7.20
C GLY A 293 1.00 4.77 -6.19
N THR A 294 0.50 5.71 -5.41
CA THR A 294 1.24 6.32 -4.31
C THR A 294 0.55 6.03 -2.99
N MET A 295 1.29 5.50 -2.04
CA MET A 295 0.87 5.28 -0.67
C MET A 295 1.52 6.32 0.25
N VAL A 296 0.70 7.00 1.06
CA VAL A 296 1.17 7.86 2.16
C VAL A 296 1.07 7.08 3.46
N VAL A 297 2.14 7.09 4.25
CA VAL A 297 2.26 6.34 5.50
C VAL A 297 3.07 7.11 6.52
N ASP A 298 2.75 6.99 7.81
CA ASP A 298 3.42 7.75 8.88
C ASP A 298 4.84 7.24 9.15
N GLU A 299 5.07 5.94 9.05
CA GLU A 299 6.38 5.31 9.22
C GLU A 299 6.81 4.57 7.96
N LYS A 300 8.13 4.39 7.77
CA LYS A 300 8.61 3.49 6.72
C LYS A 300 8.16 2.08 7.01
N LEU A 301 7.43 1.49 6.07
CA LEU A 301 6.85 0.15 6.20
C LEU A 301 7.89 -0.95 6.30
N GLU A 302 9.02 -0.76 5.63
CA GLU A 302 10.09 -1.75 5.69
C GLU A 302 10.90 -1.61 6.97
N SER A 303 10.74 -2.55 7.87
CA SER A 303 11.57 -2.62 9.07
C SER A 303 12.81 -3.47 8.84
N LEU A 304 13.98 -2.84 8.95
CA LEU A 304 15.26 -3.54 9.06
C LEU A 304 15.57 -3.76 10.54
N ARG A 305 15.33 -4.97 11.03
CA ARG A 305 15.46 -5.34 12.46
C ARG A 305 16.15 -6.68 12.67
N GLU A 306 16.49 -6.99 13.91
CA GLU A 306 16.85 -8.34 14.30
C GLU A 306 15.63 -9.26 14.31
N ALA A 307 15.85 -10.52 13.91
CA ALA A 307 14.79 -11.52 13.90
C ALA A 307 14.51 -12.04 15.31
N THR A 308 13.29 -12.50 15.51
CA THR A 308 12.79 -13.15 16.70
C THR A 308 12.41 -14.61 16.39
N ALA A 309 11.96 -15.36 17.39
CA ALA A 309 11.47 -16.72 17.18
C ALA A 309 10.25 -16.79 16.24
N ASP A 310 9.44 -15.74 16.21
CA ASP A 310 8.25 -15.66 15.34
C ASP A 310 8.60 -15.56 13.86
N ASP A 311 9.82 -15.10 13.53
CA ASP A 311 10.28 -14.90 12.16
C ASP A 311 10.85 -16.18 11.51
N VAL A 312 11.04 -17.25 12.27
CA VAL A 312 11.69 -18.50 11.81
C VAL A 312 11.03 -19.07 10.56
N SER A 313 9.70 -19.10 10.53
CA SER A 313 8.94 -19.63 9.38
C SER A 313 9.12 -18.76 8.13
N GLY A 314 9.14 -17.43 8.29
CA GLY A 314 9.38 -16.50 7.18
C GLY A 314 10.80 -16.60 6.64
N ILE A 315 11.81 -16.70 7.52
CA ILE A 315 13.21 -16.91 7.12
C ILE A 315 13.35 -18.23 6.35
N LEU A 316 12.77 -19.32 6.86
CA LEU A 316 12.81 -20.62 6.17
C LEU A 316 12.18 -20.54 4.77
N GLN A 317 11.02 -19.90 4.66
CA GLN A 317 10.34 -19.72 3.38
C GLN A 317 11.19 -18.91 2.38
N LEU A 318 11.86 -17.86 2.86
CA LEU A 318 12.72 -17.02 2.06
C LEU A 318 13.96 -17.77 1.55
N ILE A 319 14.63 -18.57 2.40
CA ILE A 319 15.89 -19.25 2.04
C ILE A 319 15.67 -20.58 1.29
N GLU A 320 14.50 -21.22 1.41
CA GLU A 320 14.23 -22.55 0.84
C GLU A 320 14.56 -22.69 -0.65
N PRO A 321 14.19 -21.74 -1.55
CA PRO A 321 14.55 -21.82 -2.97
C PRO A 321 16.07 -21.87 -3.19
N PHE A 322 16.83 -21.10 -2.41
CA PHE A 322 18.29 -20.99 -2.52
C PHE A 322 19.02 -22.18 -1.85
N GLU A 323 18.37 -22.89 -0.95
CA GLU A 323 18.86 -24.17 -0.43
C GLU A 323 18.62 -25.30 -1.44
N LYS A 324 17.49 -25.29 -2.14
CA LYS A 324 17.15 -26.29 -3.16
C LYS A 324 18.07 -26.21 -4.37
N ASP A 325 18.46 -25.00 -4.78
CA ASP A 325 19.38 -24.79 -5.91
C ASP A 325 20.87 -24.90 -5.53
N GLY A 326 21.18 -25.14 -4.24
CA GLY A 326 22.53 -25.31 -3.71
C GLY A 326 23.29 -23.98 -3.50
N THR A 327 22.68 -22.82 -3.65
CA THR A 327 23.31 -21.53 -3.36
C THR A 327 23.55 -21.38 -1.86
N LEU A 328 22.61 -21.76 -1.02
CA LEU A 328 22.76 -21.79 0.44
C LEU A 328 22.96 -23.22 0.96
N VAL A 329 23.53 -23.29 2.14
CA VAL A 329 23.61 -24.54 2.92
C VAL A 329 22.29 -24.74 3.62
N LYS A 330 21.75 -25.95 3.55
CA LYS A 330 20.48 -26.30 4.23
C LYS A 330 20.58 -26.12 5.72
N ARG A 331 19.56 -25.50 6.31
CA ARG A 331 19.40 -25.29 7.76
C ARG A 331 18.10 -25.91 8.24
N SER A 332 18.13 -26.48 9.42
CA SER A 332 16.91 -27.00 10.06
C SER A 332 16.14 -25.85 10.75
N PRO A 333 14.81 -25.98 10.89
CA PRO A 333 14.01 -25.02 11.66
C PRO A 333 14.57 -24.78 13.06
N THR A 334 15.01 -25.83 13.74
CA THR A 334 15.58 -25.76 15.09
C THR A 334 16.90 -24.97 15.14
N GLU A 335 17.74 -25.05 14.09
CA GLU A 335 18.97 -24.24 14.01
C GLU A 335 18.64 -22.75 13.85
N ILE A 336 17.67 -22.40 12.96
CA ILE A 336 17.27 -21.01 12.76
C ILE A 336 16.61 -20.45 14.03
N GLU A 337 15.75 -21.22 14.69
CA GLU A 337 15.10 -20.83 15.93
C GLU A 337 16.10 -20.54 17.04
N ARG A 338 17.09 -21.43 17.24
CA ARG A 338 18.17 -21.22 18.21
C ARG A 338 18.99 -19.98 17.91
N ASP A 339 19.26 -19.73 16.63
CA ASP A 339 20.13 -18.69 16.12
C ASP A 339 19.37 -17.45 15.65
N ALA A 340 18.06 -17.33 15.92
CA ALA A 340 17.18 -16.27 15.39
C ALA A 340 17.76 -14.86 15.64
N ASN A 341 18.25 -14.58 16.83
CA ASN A 341 18.84 -13.29 17.19
C ASN A 341 20.12 -12.95 16.38
N ASN A 342 20.73 -13.91 15.69
CA ASN A 342 21.86 -13.65 14.81
C ASN A 342 21.39 -13.10 13.45
N TYR A 343 20.12 -13.29 13.09
CA TYR A 343 19.58 -12.80 11.83
C TYR A 343 19.17 -11.34 11.92
N SER A 344 19.49 -10.59 10.88
CA SER A 344 18.86 -9.31 10.56
C SER A 344 17.96 -9.52 9.36
N ILE A 345 16.75 -8.98 9.41
CA ILE A 345 15.71 -9.16 8.38
C ILE A 345 15.21 -7.81 7.89
N ILE A 346 14.80 -7.76 6.65
CA ILE A 346 13.90 -6.73 6.13
C ILE A 346 12.52 -7.36 6.04
N GLU A 347 11.60 -6.81 6.78
CA GLU A 347 10.21 -7.26 6.84
C GLU A 347 9.30 -6.13 6.39
N HIS A 348 8.25 -6.49 5.67
CA HIS A 348 7.16 -5.62 5.28
C HIS A 348 5.85 -6.39 5.45
N ASP A 349 4.95 -5.88 6.29
CA ASP A 349 3.62 -6.47 6.55
C ASP A 349 3.66 -7.96 6.96
N GLY A 350 4.62 -8.32 7.81
CA GLY A 350 4.77 -9.70 8.27
C GLY A 350 5.43 -10.64 7.24
N VAL A 351 5.83 -10.12 6.07
CA VAL A 351 6.55 -10.88 5.04
C VAL A 351 8.02 -10.49 5.05
N ILE A 352 8.90 -11.49 5.13
CA ILE A 352 10.35 -11.27 5.13
C ILE A 352 10.87 -11.30 3.70
N PHE A 353 11.45 -10.17 3.25
CA PHE A 353 11.98 -10.00 1.89
C PHE A 353 13.48 -10.14 1.80
N ALA A 354 14.20 -9.88 2.88
CA ALA A 354 15.65 -10.10 2.92
C ALA A 354 16.10 -10.55 4.32
N CYS A 355 17.17 -11.34 4.36
CA CYS A 355 17.79 -11.71 5.62
C CYS A 355 19.30 -11.92 5.47
N ALA A 356 20.04 -11.79 6.58
CA ALA A 356 21.39 -12.30 6.73
C ALA A 356 21.67 -12.61 8.22
N ALA A 357 22.50 -13.59 8.48
CA ALA A 357 22.93 -13.95 9.83
C ALA A 357 24.36 -13.52 10.10
N LEU A 358 24.66 -13.08 11.33
CA LEU A 358 26.00 -12.75 11.82
C LEU A 358 26.43 -13.75 12.90
N TYR A 359 27.48 -14.54 12.63
CA TYR A 359 28.04 -15.48 13.58
C TYR A 359 29.43 -14.99 14.07
N PRO A 360 29.53 -14.45 15.30
CA PRO A 360 30.77 -13.88 15.80
C PRO A 360 31.80 -14.95 16.20
N TYR A 361 33.05 -14.65 15.93
CA TYR A 361 34.26 -15.36 16.41
C TYR A 361 35.14 -14.37 17.20
N PRO A 362 34.81 -14.11 18.48
CA PRO A 362 35.45 -13.04 19.25
C PRO A 362 36.95 -13.20 19.39
N GLU A 363 37.44 -14.42 19.57
CA GLU A 363 38.89 -14.73 19.71
C GLU A 363 39.70 -14.32 18.47
N ALA A 364 39.09 -14.43 17.28
CA ALA A 364 39.67 -14.01 16.00
C ALA A 364 39.26 -12.59 15.60
N ARG A 365 38.51 -11.86 16.44
CA ARG A 365 37.95 -10.52 16.19
C ARG A 365 37.27 -10.39 14.85
N THR A 366 36.52 -11.43 14.41
CA THR A 366 35.83 -11.50 13.13
C THR A 366 34.45 -12.15 13.28
N ALA A 367 33.59 -12.02 12.26
CA ALA A 367 32.34 -12.76 12.20
C ALA A 367 32.07 -13.31 10.80
N GLU A 368 31.35 -14.43 10.71
CA GLU A 368 30.79 -14.93 9.48
C GLU A 368 29.46 -14.23 9.21
N MET A 369 29.32 -13.60 8.05
CA MET A 369 28.02 -13.26 7.50
C MET A 369 27.54 -14.42 6.64
N ALA A 370 26.41 -15.02 7.01
CA ALA A 370 25.83 -16.18 6.34
C ALA A 370 24.39 -15.92 5.92
N ALA A 371 23.88 -16.75 5.04
CA ALA A 371 22.47 -16.73 4.58
C ALA A 371 21.99 -15.37 4.05
N LEU A 372 22.87 -14.55 3.46
CA LEU A 372 22.42 -13.33 2.80
C LEU A 372 21.51 -13.70 1.62
N THR A 373 20.27 -13.34 1.74
CA THR A 373 19.20 -13.68 0.80
C THR A 373 18.28 -12.48 0.62
N VAL A 374 17.89 -12.23 -0.63
CA VAL A 374 16.87 -11.25 -1.00
C VAL A 374 15.85 -11.98 -1.87
N SER A 375 14.58 -11.78 -1.57
CA SER A 375 13.48 -12.35 -2.36
C SER A 375 13.63 -12.00 -3.84
N PRO A 376 13.47 -12.98 -4.77
CA PRO A 376 13.57 -12.71 -6.20
C PRO A 376 12.62 -11.59 -6.69
N HIS A 377 11.52 -11.37 -6.00
CA HIS A 377 10.50 -10.37 -6.36
C HIS A 377 10.96 -8.92 -6.11
N VAL A 378 11.95 -8.71 -5.22
CA VAL A 378 12.44 -7.37 -4.84
C VAL A 378 13.95 -7.20 -5.08
N GLN A 379 14.57 -8.10 -5.84
CA GLN A 379 15.98 -8.00 -6.20
C GLN A 379 16.22 -6.76 -7.07
N GLY A 380 17.29 -6.02 -6.77
CA GLY A 380 17.65 -4.80 -7.49
C GLY A 380 17.30 -3.50 -6.77
N GLN A 381 16.46 -3.54 -5.75
CA GLN A 381 16.00 -2.36 -4.99
C GLN A 381 16.97 -1.93 -3.87
N GLY A 382 18.08 -2.61 -3.69
CA GLY A 382 19.12 -2.23 -2.72
C GLY A 382 19.06 -2.96 -1.38
N ASP A 383 18.09 -3.83 -1.12
CA ASP A 383 17.90 -4.52 0.16
C ASP A 383 19.08 -5.37 0.58
N GLY A 384 19.73 -6.05 -0.34
CA GLY A 384 20.96 -6.79 -0.04
C GLY A 384 22.07 -5.90 0.53
N GLU A 385 22.16 -4.65 0.08
CA GLU A 385 23.13 -3.67 0.61
C GLU A 385 22.70 -3.12 1.98
N ARG A 386 21.41 -2.89 2.17
CA ARG A 386 20.83 -2.44 3.46
C ARG A 386 21.11 -3.48 4.55
N VAL A 387 20.82 -4.77 4.26
CA VAL A 387 21.12 -5.88 5.20
C VAL A 387 22.61 -6.00 5.45
N LEU A 388 23.47 -5.91 4.41
CA LEU A 388 24.92 -5.92 4.56
C LEU A 388 25.40 -4.80 5.50
N LYS A 389 24.95 -3.56 5.30
CA LYS A 389 25.28 -2.42 6.18
C LYS A 389 24.85 -2.68 7.63
N ARG A 390 23.70 -3.28 7.83
CA ARG A 390 23.22 -3.65 9.19
C ARG A 390 24.14 -4.68 9.83
N ILE A 391 24.55 -5.72 9.09
CA ILE A 391 25.51 -6.73 9.58
C ILE A 391 26.85 -6.09 9.94
N GLU A 392 27.37 -5.16 9.11
CA GLU A 392 28.59 -4.41 9.40
C GLU A 392 28.47 -3.59 10.70
N GLN A 393 27.36 -2.89 10.89
CA GLN A 393 27.09 -2.14 12.12
C GLN A 393 27.05 -3.04 13.36
N ARG A 394 26.40 -4.21 13.27
CA ARG A 394 26.33 -5.19 14.35
C ARG A 394 27.73 -5.75 14.68
N ALA A 395 28.50 -6.09 13.65
CA ALA A 395 29.91 -6.56 13.86
C ALA A 395 30.75 -5.49 14.54
N LYS A 396 30.65 -4.23 14.12
CA LYS A 396 31.33 -3.09 14.74
C LYS A 396 30.91 -2.88 16.21
N ALA A 397 29.60 -2.92 16.47
CA ALA A 397 29.05 -2.80 17.82
C ALA A 397 29.51 -3.94 18.75
N ALA A 398 29.76 -5.14 18.19
CA ALA A 398 30.35 -6.28 18.91
C ALA A 398 31.88 -6.20 19.08
N GLY A 399 32.52 -5.09 18.64
CA GLY A 399 33.97 -4.89 18.76
C GLY A 399 34.81 -5.77 17.81
N LEU A 400 34.26 -6.21 16.71
CA LEU A 400 34.93 -7.03 15.71
C LEU A 400 35.61 -6.16 14.65
N ASP A 401 36.74 -6.62 14.11
CA ASP A 401 37.54 -5.86 13.13
C ASP A 401 37.17 -6.17 11.68
N SER A 402 36.54 -7.32 11.45
CA SER A 402 36.18 -7.78 10.09
C SER A 402 34.98 -8.70 10.08
N ILE A 403 34.39 -8.81 8.89
CA ILE A 403 33.40 -9.84 8.57
C ILE A 403 33.89 -10.66 7.38
N PHE A 404 33.49 -11.92 7.32
CA PHE A 404 33.79 -12.78 6.18
C PHE A 404 32.55 -13.51 5.69
N VAL A 405 32.59 -13.93 4.42
CA VAL A 405 31.53 -14.70 3.78
C VAL A 405 32.12 -15.89 3.05
N LEU A 406 31.33 -16.97 2.98
CA LEU A 406 31.62 -18.12 2.14
C LEU A 406 30.61 -18.17 0.99
N THR A 407 31.07 -18.04 -0.24
CA THR A 407 30.21 -18.03 -1.41
C THR A 407 30.69 -18.95 -2.52
N THR A 408 29.77 -19.52 -3.26
CA THR A 408 30.06 -20.32 -4.47
C THR A 408 29.67 -19.60 -5.76
N ARG A 409 28.77 -18.62 -5.71
CA ARG A 409 28.17 -17.99 -6.91
C ARG A 409 28.23 -16.46 -6.92
N THR A 410 28.17 -15.80 -5.76
CA THR A 410 27.95 -14.35 -5.67
C THR A 410 29.23 -13.54 -5.40
N MET A 411 30.43 -14.08 -5.72
CA MET A 411 31.71 -13.43 -5.45
C MET A 411 31.78 -11.99 -5.94
N HIS A 412 31.37 -11.73 -7.21
CA HIS A 412 31.44 -10.40 -7.81
C HIS A 412 30.60 -9.36 -7.08
N TRP A 413 29.47 -9.77 -6.52
CA TRP A 413 28.61 -8.88 -5.74
C TRP A 413 29.31 -8.37 -4.48
N PHE A 414 30.05 -9.27 -3.80
CA PHE A 414 30.81 -8.92 -2.60
C PHE A 414 32.07 -8.11 -2.93
N LEU A 415 32.79 -8.45 -4.00
CA LEU A 415 33.98 -7.70 -4.44
C LEU A 415 33.63 -6.22 -4.71
N LYS A 416 32.52 -5.95 -5.39
CA LYS A 416 32.03 -4.58 -5.62
C LYS A 416 31.73 -3.81 -4.35
N ARG A 417 31.55 -4.49 -3.22
CA ARG A 417 31.24 -3.91 -1.88
C ARG A 417 32.42 -3.91 -0.90
N GLY A 418 33.63 -4.06 -1.47
CA GLY A 418 34.87 -3.90 -0.71
C GLY A 418 35.37 -5.15 0.01
N PHE A 419 34.78 -6.31 -0.26
CA PHE A 419 35.35 -7.59 0.16
C PHE A 419 36.57 -7.95 -0.68
N LYS A 420 37.50 -8.67 -0.08
CA LYS A 420 38.71 -9.20 -0.72
C LYS A 420 38.76 -10.70 -0.53
N GLN A 421 39.11 -11.42 -1.60
CA GLN A 421 39.29 -12.85 -1.52
C GLN A 421 40.52 -13.20 -0.74
N VAL A 422 40.42 -14.22 0.12
CA VAL A 422 41.52 -14.77 0.93
C VAL A 422 41.53 -16.30 0.82
N ASP A 423 42.63 -16.91 1.24
CA ASP A 423 42.73 -18.35 1.31
C ASP A 423 41.86 -18.89 2.47
N PRO A 424 41.27 -20.11 2.34
CA PRO A 424 40.50 -20.75 3.41
C PRO A 424 41.29 -20.90 4.72
N ASP A 425 42.62 -20.88 4.66
CA ASP A 425 43.46 -20.89 5.86
C ASP A 425 43.35 -19.66 6.74
N TRP A 426 42.80 -18.56 6.19
CA TRP A 426 42.50 -17.34 6.94
C TRP A 426 41.32 -17.52 7.94
N LEU A 427 40.46 -18.51 7.72
CA LEU A 427 39.30 -18.73 8.60
C LEU A 427 39.71 -18.98 10.06
N PRO A 428 38.91 -18.52 11.03
CA PRO A 428 39.08 -18.90 12.44
C PRO A 428 39.09 -20.43 12.60
N ASP A 429 39.91 -20.96 13.50
CA ASP A 429 40.07 -22.41 13.70
C ASP A 429 38.76 -23.15 13.91
N ALA A 430 37.87 -22.54 14.71
CA ALA A 430 36.55 -23.10 14.99
C ALA A 430 35.68 -23.22 13.71
N ARG A 431 35.86 -22.28 12.76
CA ARG A 431 35.14 -22.30 11.47
C ARG A 431 35.81 -23.18 10.45
N LYS A 432 37.15 -23.19 10.42
CA LYS A 432 37.97 -24.00 9.54
C LYS A 432 37.68 -25.49 9.71
N ARG A 433 37.49 -25.96 10.95
CA ARG A 433 37.11 -27.36 11.26
C ARG A 433 35.76 -27.77 10.63
N LYS A 434 34.86 -26.79 10.35
CA LYS A 434 33.55 -26.99 9.74
C LYS A 434 33.54 -26.61 8.26
N TYR A 435 34.70 -26.28 7.69
CA TYR A 435 34.76 -25.91 6.27
C TYR A 435 34.51 -27.12 5.38
N ASN A 436 33.57 -27.00 4.46
CA ASN A 436 33.25 -28.07 3.50
C ASN A 436 34.18 -27.97 2.28
N TRP A 437 35.20 -28.79 2.24
CA TRP A 437 36.20 -28.83 1.17
C TRP A 437 35.65 -29.29 -0.17
N ASP A 438 34.60 -30.10 -0.16
CA ASP A 438 33.93 -30.57 -1.41
C ASP A 438 33.15 -29.46 -2.10
N ARG A 439 32.56 -28.56 -1.31
CA ARG A 439 31.80 -27.41 -1.81
C ARG A 439 32.69 -26.32 -2.42
N LYS A 440 33.98 -26.26 -2.07
CA LYS A 440 34.98 -25.31 -2.56
C LYS A 440 34.49 -23.83 -2.51
N SER A 441 33.79 -23.45 -1.43
CA SER A 441 33.32 -22.08 -1.25
C SER A 441 34.50 -21.12 -1.17
N GLN A 442 34.43 -20.02 -1.89
CA GLN A 442 35.43 -18.97 -1.79
C GLN A 442 35.23 -18.16 -0.52
N VAL A 443 36.31 -17.80 0.12
CA VAL A 443 36.33 -16.99 1.34
C VAL A 443 36.63 -15.55 0.97
N LEU A 444 35.75 -14.63 1.34
CA LEU A 444 35.96 -13.20 1.14
C LEU A 444 35.82 -12.47 2.47
N VAL A 445 36.67 -11.49 2.70
CA VAL A 445 36.81 -10.73 3.97
C VAL A 445 36.66 -9.25 3.70
N LYS A 446 35.97 -8.55 4.58
CA LYS A 446 35.86 -7.09 4.60
C LYS A 446 36.16 -6.57 5.99
N LYS A 447 37.02 -5.54 6.13
CA LYS A 447 37.20 -4.82 7.38
C LYS A 447 35.99 -3.99 7.71
N VAL A 448 35.52 -4.01 8.94
CA VAL A 448 34.46 -3.15 9.46
C VAL A 448 35.12 -2.01 10.22
N SER A 449 35.26 -0.87 9.56
CA SER A 449 35.93 0.33 10.10
C SER A 449 34.90 1.28 10.76
#